data_f1687ab4ac64262cce1df2d8fd6229b9
#
_entry.id   f1687ab4ac64262cce1df2d8fd6229b9
#
_cell.length_a   1.000
_cell.length_b   1.000
_cell.length_c   1.000
_cell.angle_alpha   90.00
_cell.angle_beta   90.00
_cell.angle_gamma   90.00
#
_symmetry.space_group_name_H-M   'P 1'
#
loop_
_entity.id
_entity.type
_entity.pdbx_description
1 polymer ?
#
loop_
_entity_poly.entity_id
_entity_poly.type
_entity_poly.pdbx_seq_one_letter_code
_entity_poly.pdbx_strand_id
1 'polypeptide(L)'
;DEFISKVLEILGWCFVRQDEKIIQGKLEKPDFLLFSNDKLKSKYENLDKETKKSSNDFTIILESKAYNIEIDNKKVKDNPHFQILRYLGNLKKNYGFLTNGRFWRFYDNSILNSNKVFYEINLEKIIEDQNIEAFAYFYSVFSAFNFTEKEDHLEITLQNNKLSKIKIEDDLKSIIYGTNGNE
;
A
#
# COMPACT_ATOMS: atom_id res chain seq x y z
N ASP A 1 11.06 6.98 9.17
CA ASP A 1 10.03 7.83 8.51
C ASP A 1 10.58 8.69 7.38
N GLU A 2 11.81 9.24 7.50
CA GLU A 2 12.39 10.05 6.43
C GLU A 2 12.63 9.27 5.14
N PHE A 3 13.13 8.03 5.25
CA PHE A 3 13.30 7.14 4.10
C PHE A 3 11.97 6.86 3.39
N ILE A 4 10.92 6.53 4.16
CA ILE A 4 9.59 6.26 3.60
C ILE A 4 9.04 7.51 2.89
N SER A 5 9.21 8.69 3.46
CA SER A 5 8.80 9.95 2.83
C SER A 5 9.47 10.16 1.48
N LYS A 6 10.80 9.92 1.38
CA LYS A 6 11.54 10.02 0.11
C LYS A 6 11.05 9.01 -0.93
N VAL A 7 10.77 7.77 -0.51
CA VAL A 7 10.21 6.76 -1.42
C VAL A 7 8.84 7.20 -1.93
N LEU A 8 7.97 7.74 -1.05
CA LEU A 8 6.66 8.25 -1.45
C LEU A 8 6.76 9.41 -2.45
N GLU A 9 7.72 10.33 -2.26
CA GLU A 9 7.99 11.42 -3.20
C GLU A 9 8.42 10.89 -4.58
N ILE A 10 9.32 9.90 -4.63
CA ILE A 10 9.74 9.24 -5.87
C ILE A 10 8.56 8.56 -6.57
N LEU A 11 7.64 7.97 -5.80
CA LEU A 11 6.42 7.34 -6.30
C LEU A 11 5.34 8.37 -6.73
N GLY A 12 5.60 9.68 -6.57
CA GLY A 12 4.71 10.77 -6.98
C GLY A 12 3.59 11.08 -6.00
N TRP A 13 3.65 10.58 -4.76
CA TRP A 13 2.63 10.84 -3.75
C TRP A 13 2.81 12.20 -3.09
N CYS A 14 1.71 12.95 -2.97
CA CYS A 14 1.57 14.01 -2.00
C CYS A 14 1.03 13.40 -0.70
N PHE A 15 1.44 13.88 0.49
CA PHE A 15 0.99 13.26 1.74
C PHE A 15 0.87 14.25 2.90
N VAL A 16 0.05 13.84 3.88
CA VAL A 16 -0.05 14.45 5.21
C VAL A 16 0.30 13.38 6.23
N ARG A 17 1.10 13.74 7.23
CA ARG A 17 1.59 12.80 8.26
C ARG A 17 0.80 12.94 9.55
N GLN A 18 0.52 11.77 10.17
CA GLN A 18 -0.02 11.66 11.53
C GLN A 18 -1.25 12.53 11.81
N ASP A 19 -2.14 12.65 10.83
CA ASP A 19 -3.38 13.39 10.99
C ASP A 19 -4.44 12.56 11.73
N GLU A 20 -5.21 13.19 12.58
CA GLU A 20 -6.20 12.53 13.44
C GLU A 20 -7.41 12.06 12.65
N LYS A 21 -7.79 10.80 12.85
CA LYS A 21 -8.97 10.16 12.27
C LYS A 21 -9.83 9.51 13.34
N ILE A 22 -11.14 9.56 13.17
CA ILE A 22 -12.08 8.81 14.00
C ILE A 22 -12.22 7.40 13.43
N ILE A 23 -11.66 6.42 14.16
CA ILE A 23 -11.68 5.01 13.80
C ILE A 23 -12.34 4.23 14.93
N GLN A 24 -13.47 3.58 14.65
CA GLN A 24 -14.29 2.91 15.67
C GLN A 24 -14.63 3.80 16.89
N GLY A 25 -14.91 5.08 16.63
CA GLY A 25 -15.24 6.04 17.69
C GLY A 25 -14.05 6.53 18.52
N LYS A 26 -12.83 6.16 18.17
CA LYS A 26 -11.58 6.60 18.81
C LYS A 26 -10.76 7.46 17.87
N LEU A 27 -10.03 8.42 18.45
CA LEU A 27 -9.03 9.19 17.69
C LEU A 27 -7.78 8.34 17.52
N GLU A 28 -7.39 8.10 16.29
CA GLU A 28 -6.15 7.42 15.90
C GLU A 28 -5.39 8.28 14.89
N LYS A 29 -4.09 8.04 14.76
CA LYS A 29 -3.20 8.78 13.87
C LYS A 29 -2.53 7.82 12.91
N PRO A 30 -3.10 7.57 11.74
CA PRO A 30 -2.39 6.90 10.67
C PRO A 30 -1.09 7.62 10.33
N ASP A 31 -0.04 6.88 9.99
CA ASP A 31 1.27 7.51 9.75
C ASP A 31 1.24 8.42 8.54
N PHE A 32 0.56 8.03 7.47
CA PHE A 32 0.42 8.85 6.27
C PHE A 32 -0.98 8.74 5.65
N LEU A 33 -1.52 9.88 5.25
CA LEU A 33 -2.62 10.00 4.30
C LEU A 33 -2.04 10.42 2.97
N LEU A 34 -2.23 9.61 1.92
CA LEU A 34 -1.65 9.79 0.60
C LEU A 34 -2.69 10.38 -0.37
N PHE A 35 -2.24 11.32 -1.19
CA PHE A 35 -3.03 11.98 -2.22
C PHE A 35 -2.35 11.79 -3.56
N SER A 36 -3.10 11.40 -4.58
CA SER A 36 -2.54 11.16 -5.92
C SER A 36 -2.05 12.43 -6.63
N ASN A 37 -2.39 13.61 -6.12
CA ASN A 37 -1.90 14.89 -6.62
C ASN A 37 -2.03 16.00 -5.56
N ASP A 38 -1.35 17.12 -5.81
CA ASP A 38 -1.30 18.26 -4.91
C ASP A 38 -2.66 18.98 -4.75
N LYS A 39 -3.50 18.98 -5.79
CA LYS A 39 -4.84 19.58 -5.71
C LYS A 39 -5.72 18.88 -4.68
N LEU A 40 -5.68 17.55 -4.63
CA LEU A 40 -6.41 16.77 -3.63
C LEU A 40 -5.86 17.00 -2.23
N LYS A 41 -4.53 17.04 -2.07
CA LYS A 41 -3.89 17.35 -0.81
C LYS A 41 -4.30 18.74 -0.32
N SER A 42 -4.18 19.78 -1.15
CA SER A 42 -4.55 21.15 -0.81
C SER A 42 -6.02 21.28 -0.45
N LYS A 43 -6.92 20.59 -1.17
CA LYS A 43 -8.34 20.55 -0.81
C LYS A 43 -8.54 19.99 0.60
N TYR A 44 -7.85 18.90 0.93
CA TYR A 44 -7.91 18.30 2.27
C TYR A 44 -7.31 19.22 3.35
N GLU A 45 -6.16 19.84 3.10
CA GLU A 45 -5.50 20.73 4.06
C GLU A 45 -6.35 21.96 4.40
N ASN A 46 -7.20 22.42 3.49
CA ASN A 46 -8.13 23.54 3.68
C ASN A 46 -9.38 23.18 4.50
N LEU A 47 -9.61 21.91 4.83
CA LEU A 47 -10.69 21.52 5.73
C LEU A 47 -10.37 21.97 7.17
N ASP A 48 -11.41 22.32 7.92
CA ASP A 48 -11.26 22.57 9.35
C ASP A 48 -10.90 21.27 10.11
N LYS A 49 -10.38 21.44 11.33
CA LYS A 49 -9.86 20.32 12.12
C LYS A 49 -10.90 19.24 12.44
N GLU A 50 -12.14 19.61 12.70
CA GLU A 50 -13.18 18.62 13.03
C GLU A 50 -13.62 17.85 11.79
N THR A 51 -13.77 18.53 10.66
CA THR A 51 -14.08 17.91 9.38
C THR A 51 -12.98 16.95 8.95
N LYS A 52 -11.69 17.29 9.14
CA LYS A 52 -10.56 16.39 8.85
C LYS A 52 -10.67 15.05 9.57
N LYS A 53 -11.10 15.02 10.83
CA LYS A 53 -11.20 13.79 11.62
C LYS A 53 -12.16 12.75 11.02
N SER A 54 -13.22 13.19 10.35
CA SER A 54 -14.23 12.33 9.71
C SER A 54 -14.09 12.24 8.20
N SER A 55 -13.30 13.13 7.57
CA SER A 55 -13.11 13.14 6.11
C SER A 55 -12.36 11.92 5.61
N ASN A 56 -12.80 11.41 4.46
CA ASN A 56 -12.15 10.36 3.69
C ASN A 56 -11.56 10.90 2.38
N ASP A 57 -11.36 12.23 2.28
CA ASP A 57 -10.86 12.91 1.07
C ASP A 57 -9.35 12.73 0.87
N PHE A 58 -8.85 11.50 1.01
CA PHE A 58 -7.51 11.08 0.65
C PHE A 58 -7.57 9.84 -0.24
N THR A 59 -6.52 9.56 -1.00
CA THR A 59 -6.51 8.44 -1.95
C THR A 59 -6.25 7.12 -1.25
N ILE A 60 -5.15 7.02 -0.51
CA ILE A 60 -4.69 5.80 0.18
C ILE A 60 -4.23 6.15 1.58
N ILE A 61 -4.36 5.20 2.49
CA ILE A 61 -3.75 5.25 3.82
C ILE A 61 -2.49 4.39 3.82
N LEU A 62 -1.41 4.88 4.43
CA LEU A 62 -0.20 4.11 4.66
C LEU A 62 0.11 4.05 6.14
N GLU A 63 0.37 2.87 6.62
CA GLU A 63 0.89 2.60 7.96
C GLU A 63 2.35 2.17 7.85
N SER A 64 3.19 2.73 8.70
CA SER A 64 4.62 2.44 8.72
C SER A 64 5.04 1.80 10.04
N LYS A 65 6.05 0.97 9.99
CA LYS A 65 6.67 0.36 11.16
C LYS A 65 8.17 0.59 11.13
N ALA A 66 8.79 0.51 12.31
CA ALA A 66 10.23 0.58 12.38
C ALA A 66 10.87 -0.56 11.56
N TYR A 67 12.02 -0.29 10.97
CA TYR A 67 12.72 -1.18 10.04
C TYR A 67 12.92 -2.61 10.54
N ASN A 68 13.15 -2.79 11.84
CA ASN A 68 13.37 -4.07 12.49
C ASN A 68 12.08 -4.78 12.95
N ILE A 69 10.92 -4.16 12.73
CA ILE A 69 9.63 -4.76 13.09
C ILE A 69 9.13 -5.64 11.96
N GLU A 70 8.82 -6.89 12.28
CA GLU A 70 8.16 -7.80 11.35
C GLU A 70 6.71 -7.34 11.10
N ILE A 71 6.34 -7.24 9.82
CA ILE A 71 5.01 -6.79 9.41
C ILE A 71 3.91 -7.78 9.83
N ASP A 72 4.23 -9.07 9.99
CA ASP A 72 3.32 -10.15 10.39
C ASP A 72 3.54 -10.63 11.84
N ASN A 73 4.08 -9.82 12.71
CA ASN A 73 4.38 -10.28 14.06
C ASN A 73 3.09 -10.58 14.85
N LYS A 74 2.72 -11.85 14.90
CA LYS A 74 1.52 -12.35 15.58
C LYS A 74 1.56 -12.17 17.10
N LYS A 75 2.71 -11.86 17.68
CA LYS A 75 2.91 -11.68 19.12
C LYS A 75 2.65 -10.27 19.60
N VAL A 76 2.53 -9.31 18.69
CA VAL A 76 2.26 -7.92 19.03
C VAL A 76 0.76 -7.74 19.19
N LYS A 77 0.32 -7.09 20.27
CA LYS A 77 -1.09 -6.83 20.59
C LYS A 77 -1.82 -6.12 19.45
N ASP A 78 -1.11 -5.28 18.69
CA ASP A 78 -1.58 -4.63 17.48
C ASP A 78 -0.72 -5.08 16.30
N ASN A 79 -1.06 -6.26 15.74
CA ASN A 79 -0.39 -6.73 14.52
C ASN A 79 -0.62 -5.70 13.39
N PRO A 80 0.46 -5.18 12.77
CA PRO A 80 0.36 -4.16 11.73
C PRO A 80 -0.56 -4.53 10.57
N HIS A 81 -0.59 -5.81 10.20
CA HIS A 81 -1.51 -6.33 9.18
C HIS A 81 -2.99 -6.10 9.55
N PHE A 82 -3.39 -6.39 10.78
CA PHE A 82 -4.77 -6.15 11.21
C PHE A 82 -5.06 -4.67 11.45
N GLN A 83 -4.06 -3.89 11.80
CA GLN A 83 -4.19 -2.45 11.96
C GLN A 83 -4.57 -1.79 10.63
N ILE A 84 -3.85 -2.08 9.54
CA ILE A 84 -4.19 -1.50 8.22
C ILE A 84 -5.56 -1.97 7.73
N LEU A 85 -5.92 -3.25 7.89
CA LEU A 85 -7.25 -3.75 7.51
C LEU A 85 -8.37 -3.07 8.30
N ARG A 86 -8.16 -2.82 9.59
CA ARG A 86 -9.10 -2.08 10.44
C ARG A 86 -9.27 -0.63 9.94
N TYR A 87 -8.20 0.02 9.55
CA TYR A 87 -8.26 1.35 8.95
C TYR A 87 -9.04 1.35 7.64
N LEU A 88 -8.74 0.44 6.73
CA LEU A 88 -9.44 0.33 5.46
C LEU A 88 -10.94 0.12 5.62
N GLY A 89 -11.34 -0.80 6.50
CA GLY A 89 -12.75 -1.08 6.75
C GLY A 89 -13.49 0.13 7.35
N ASN A 90 -12.91 0.80 8.36
CA ASN A 90 -13.56 1.92 9.03
C ASN A 90 -13.61 3.20 8.20
N LEU A 91 -12.55 3.46 7.44
CA LEU A 91 -12.45 4.62 6.57
C LEU A 91 -13.03 4.37 5.17
N LYS A 92 -13.64 3.18 4.95
CA LYS A 92 -14.25 2.77 3.67
C LYS A 92 -13.31 2.96 2.49
N LYS A 93 -12.05 2.55 2.67
CA LYS A 93 -11.02 2.59 1.62
C LYS A 93 -10.80 1.19 1.04
N ASN A 94 -10.71 1.12 -0.28
CA ASN A 94 -10.43 -0.13 -0.97
C ASN A 94 -8.94 -0.49 -0.90
N TYR A 95 -8.06 0.51 -0.87
CA TYR A 95 -6.62 0.31 -0.99
C TYR A 95 -5.85 0.92 0.16
N GLY A 96 -4.77 0.25 0.57
CA GLY A 96 -3.87 0.70 1.61
C GLY A 96 -2.46 0.15 1.46
N PHE A 97 -1.51 0.84 2.05
CA PHE A 97 -0.12 0.42 2.10
C PHE A 97 0.32 0.14 3.54
N LEU A 98 1.16 -0.87 3.68
CA LEU A 98 1.87 -1.15 4.93
C LEU A 98 3.35 -1.37 4.61
N THR A 99 4.23 -0.72 5.35
CA THR A 99 5.67 -0.87 5.15
C THR A 99 6.47 -0.77 6.44
N ASN A 100 7.63 -1.42 6.48
CA ASN A 100 8.68 -1.16 7.46
C ASN A 100 9.96 -0.61 6.80
N GLY A 101 9.84 -0.09 5.56
CA GLY A 101 10.95 0.38 4.74
C GLY A 101 11.57 -0.72 3.89
N ARG A 102 11.69 -1.95 4.41
CA ARG A 102 12.21 -3.12 3.68
C ARG A 102 11.14 -3.77 2.83
N PHE A 103 10.03 -4.14 3.46
CA PHE A 103 8.88 -4.76 2.83
C PHE A 103 7.80 -3.72 2.61
N TRP A 104 7.21 -3.73 1.44
CA TRP A 104 6.10 -2.89 1.04
C TRP A 104 4.93 -3.78 0.65
N ARG A 105 3.79 -3.56 1.29
CA ARG A 105 2.54 -4.28 1.02
C ARG A 105 1.49 -3.35 0.46
N PHE A 106 0.87 -3.79 -0.61
CA PHE A 106 -0.33 -3.21 -1.17
C PHE A 106 -1.53 -4.09 -0.79
N TYR A 107 -2.51 -3.51 -0.14
CA TYR A 107 -3.74 -4.17 0.26
C TYR A 107 -4.88 -3.75 -0.67
N ASP A 108 -5.63 -4.75 -1.17
CA ASP A 108 -6.90 -4.58 -1.86
C ASP A 108 -8.04 -5.12 -0.98
N ASN A 109 -8.80 -4.21 -0.39
CA ASN A 109 -9.93 -4.52 0.48
C ASN A 109 -11.27 -4.60 -0.30
N SER A 110 -11.26 -4.39 -1.62
CA SER A 110 -12.44 -4.52 -2.49
C SER A 110 -12.85 -5.98 -2.70
N ILE A 111 -11.92 -6.91 -2.47
CA ILE A 111 -12.14 -8.35 -2.63
C ILE A 111 -12.64 -8.92 -1.29
N LEU A 112 -13.94 -9.21 -1.21
CA LEU A 112 -14.63 -9.70 -0.01
C LEU A 112 -14.22 -11.09 0.48
N ASN A 113 -13.23 -11.73 -0.08
CA ASN A 113 -12.80 -13.06 0.35
C ASN A 113 -11.73 -12.99 1.42
N SER A 114 -12.00 -13.64 2.52
CA SER A 114 -11.34 -13.74 3.82
C SER A 114 -9.87 -14.18 3.82
N ASN A 115 -9.24 -14.40 2.70
CA ASN A 115 -7.83 -14.74 2.61
C ASN A 115 -7.02 -13.46 2.38
N LYS A 116 -5.96 -13.29 3.15
CA LYS A 116 -4.97 -12.20 3.08
C LYS A 116 -4.67 -11.81 1.63
N VAL A 117 -5.33 -10.78 1.13
CA VAL A 117 -5.07 -10.29 -0.22
C VAL A 117 -4.17 -9.07 -0.09
N PHE A 118 -2.89 -9.29 -0.17
CA PHE A 118 -1.91 -8.23 -0.31
C PHE A 118 -0.79 -8.65 -1.27
N TYR A 119 -0.24 -7.66 -1.93
CA TYR A 119 1.01 -7.77 -2.65
C TYR A 119 2.15 -7.36 -1.74
N GLU A 120 3.21 -8.15 -1.65
CA GLU A 120 4.41 -7.81 -0.87
C GLU A 120 5.64 -7.78 -1.78
N ILE A 121 6.42 -6.72 -1.65
CA ILE A 121 7.69 -6.54 -2.36
C ILE A 121 8.78 -6.24 -1.34
N ASN A 122 9.93 -6.89 -1.48
CA ASN A 122 11.14 -6.59 -0.72
C ASN A 122 11.96 -5.52 -1.46
N LEU A 123 11.73 -4.25 -1.10
CA LEU A 123 12.42 -3.11 -1.72
C LEU A 123 13.93 -3.11 -1.40
N GLU A 124 14.32 -3.53 -0.19
CA GLU A 124 15.72 -3.62 0.21
C GLU A 124 16.49 -4.54 -0.74
N LYS A 125 15.97 -5.74 -0.98
CA LYS A 125 16.60 -6.70 -1.89
C LYS A 125 16.66 -6.20 -3.32
N ILE A 126 15.63 -5.50 -3.80
CA ILE A 126 15.63 -4.88 -5.13
C ILE A 126 16.77 -3.87 -5.27
N ILE A 127 17.01 -3.06 -4.23
CA ILE A 127 18.07 -2.05 -4.22
C ILE A 127 19.44 -2.73 -4.12
N GLU A 128 19.61 -3.71 -3.23
CA GLU A 128 20.86 -4.45 -3.06
C GLU A 128 21.29 -5.18 -4.34
N ASP A 129 20.32 -5.85 -4.99
CA ASP A 129 20.55 -6.59 -6.23
C ASP A 129 20.64 -5.67 -7.48
N GLN A 130 20.40 -4.36 -7.32
CA GLN A 130 20.30 -3.37 -8.41
C GLN A 130 19.36 -3.83 -9.54
N ASN A 131 18.28 -4.51 -9.17
CA ASN A 131 17.35 -5.11 -10.12
C ASN A 131 16.37 -4.06 -10.65
N ILE A 132 16.69 -3.49 -11.82
CA ILE A 132 15.90 -2.43 -12.47
C ILE A 132 14.50 -2.91 -12.85
N GLU A 133 14.35 -4.16 -13.31
CA GLU A 133 13.04 -4.72 -13.69
C GLU A 133 12.13 -4.87 -12.48
N ALA A 134 12.66 -5.41 -11.38
CA ALA A 134 11.91 -5.51 -10.13
C ALA A 134 11.57 -4.13 -9.55
N PHE A 135 12.45 -3.14 -9.70
CA PHE A 135 12.17 -1.76 -9.31
C PHE A 135 11.08 -1.13 -10.18
N ALA A 136 11.10 -1.36 -11.50
CA ALA A 136 10.04 -0.90 -12.39
C ALA A 136 8.68 -1.52 -12.01
N TYR A 137 8.68 -2.78 -11.60
CA TYR A 137 7.48 -3.45 -11.08
C TYR A 137 6.99 -2.84 -9.75
N PHE A 138 7.90 -2.60 -8.80
CA PHE A 138 7.58 -1.88 -7.56
C PHE A 138 6.97 -0.52 -7.85
N TYR A 139 7.61 0.26 -8.74
CA TYR A 139 7.11 1.57 -9.14
C TYR A 139 5.72 1.48 -9.78
N SER A 140 5.50 0.50 -10.67
CA SER A 140 4.19 0.32 -11.33
C SER A 140 3.05 -0.02 -10.37
N VAL A 141 3.34 -0.72 -9.26
CA VAL A 141 2.31 -1.08 -8.27
C VAL A 141 2.03 0.06 -7.28
N PHE A 142 3.09 0.74 -6.81
CA PHE A 142 2.97 1.69 -5.70
C PHE A 142 2.92 3.16 -6.13
N SER A 143 3.03 3.48 -7.43
CA SER A 143 3.02 4.85 -7.93
C SER A 143 1.66 5.52 -7.78
N ALA A 144 1.65 6.80 -7.41
CA ALA A 144 0.47 7.65 -7.37
C ALA A 144 -0.25 7.75 -8.72
N PHE A 145 0.49 7.55 -9.82
CA PHE A 145 -0.05 7.59 -11.19
C PHE A 145 -1.22 6.61 -11.39
N ASN A 146 -1.20 5.44 -10.74
CA ASN A 146 -2.25 4.43 -10.84
C ASN A 146 -3.57 4.85 -10.17
N PHE A 147 -3.53 5.91 -9.37
CA PHE A 147 -4.66 6.40 -8.57
C PHE A 147 -5.11 7.79 -8.99
N THR A 148 -4.71 8.25 -10.17
CA THR A 148 -5.21 9.50 -10.75
C THR A 148 -6.60 9.29 -11.36
N GLU A 149 -7.42 10.37 -11.41
CA GLU A 149 -8.82 10.39 -11.86
C GLU A 149 -9.08 9.92 -13.32
N LYS A 150 -8.08 9.51 -14.04
CA LYS A 150 -8.27 8.78 -15.30
C LYS A 150 -8.73 7.37 -14.90
N GLU A 151 -10.04 7.29 -14.78
CA GLU A 151 -10.85 6.09 -14.58
C GLU A 151 -10.18 4.95 -15.32
N ASP A 152 -9.92 3.83 -14.78
CA ASP A 152 -9.50 2.57 -15.37
C ASP A 152 -8.04 2.13 -15.23
N HIS A 153 -7.05 2.96 -14.91
CA HIS A 153 -5.67 2.45 -14.91
C HIS A 153 -5.43 1.37 -13.86
N LEU A 154 -5.91 1.54 -12.65
CA LEU A 154 -5.75 0.50 -11.62
C LEU A 154 -6.67 -0.69 -11.89
N GLU A 155 -7.92 -0.45 -12.28
CA GLU A 155 -8.88 -1.51 -12.59
C GLU A 155 -8.46 -2.29 -13.83
N ILE A 156 -8.00 -1.63 -14.90
CA ILE A 156 -7.42 -2.27 -16.09
C ILE A 156 -6.13 -3.01 -15.71
N THR A 157 -5.27 -2.41 -14.89
CA THR A 157 -4.05 -3.08 -14.40
C THR A 157 -4.40 -4.28 -13.52
N LEU A 158 -5.38 -4.18 -12.63
CA LEU A 158 -5.84 -5.29 -11.78
C LEU A 158 -6.60 -6.36 -12.58
N GLN A 159 -7.39 -5.98 -13.60
CA GLN A 159 -8.06 -6.93 -14.48
C GLN A 159 -7.07 -7.64 -15.42
N ASN A 160 -6.14 -6.92 -16.00
CA ASN A 160 -5.03 -7.50 -16.76
C ASN A 160 -4.09 -8.30 -15.86
N ASN A 161 -3.89 -7.89 -14.61
CA ASN A 161 -3.12 -8.63 -13.60
C ASN A 161 -3.87 -9.84 -13.04
N LYS A 162 -5.20 -9.92 -13.10
CA LYS A 162 -5.90 -11.20 -12.81
C LYS A 162 -5.50 -12.30 -13.79
N LEU A 163 -5.31 -11.97 -15.05
CA LEU A 163 -4.79 -12.90 -16.07
C LEU A 163 -3.26 -13.07 -15.95
N SER A 164 -2.53 -12.03 -15.61
CA SER A 164 -1.09 -12.08 -15.36
C SER A 164 -0.73 -12.67 -13.99
N LYS A 165 -1.63 -12.61 -12.99
CA LYS A 165 -1.42 -13.17 -11.66
C LYS A 165 -1.20 -14.68 -11.71
N ILE A 166 -1.99 -15.40 -12.48
CA ILE A 166 -1.83 -16.85 -12.70
C ILE A 166 -0.45 -17.10 -13.32
N LYS A 167 -0.07 -16.32 -14.32
CA LYS A 167 1.21 -16.47 -15.01
C LYS A 167 2.39 -16.08 -14.10
N ILE A 168 2.29 -15.01 -13.35
CA ILE A 168 3.35 -14.57 -12.40
C ILE A 168 3.48 -15.54 -11.23
N GLU A 169 2.37 -16.08 -10.68
CA GLU A 169 2.44 -17.13 -9.66
C GLU A 169 3.09 -18.40 -10.20
N ASP A 170 2.82 -18.77 -11.44
CA ASP A 170 3.43 -19.93 -12.07
C ASP A 170 4.90 -19.68 -12.42
N ASP A 171 5.23 -18.50 -12.91
CA ASP A 171 6.63 -18.08 -13.18
C ASP A 171 7.43 -17.97 -11.87
N LEU A 172 6.87 -17.41 -10.79
CA LEU A 172 7.52 -17.36 -9.48
C LEU A 172 7.65 -18.74 -8.85
N LYS A 173 6.65 -19.61 -8.95
CA LYS A 173 6.75 -21.01 -8.51
C LYS A 173 7.84 -21.74 -9.30
N SER A 174 7.94 -21.52 -10.59
CA SER A 174 8.98 -22.05 -11.45
C SER A 174 10.38 -21.58 -11.05
N ILE A 175 10.54 -20.31 -10.67
CA ILE A 175 11.81 -19.75 -10.20
C ILE A 175 12.18 -20.25 -8.81
N ILE A 176 11.21 -20.36 -7.88
CA ILE A 176 11.47 -20.74 -6.49
C ILE A 176 11.64 -22.25 -6.32
N TYR A 177 10.86 -23.05 -7.04
CA TYR A 177 10.80 -24.51 -6.85
C TYR A 177 11.47 -25.31 -7.96
N GLY A 178 12.03 -24.63 -9.00
CA GLY A 178 12.53 -25.28 -10.21
C GLY A 178 11.40 -25.86 -11.06
N THR A 179 11.58 -25.85 -12.35
CA THR A 179 10.74 -26.68 -13.23
C THR A 179 11.06 -28.14 -12.93
N ASN A 180 10.21 -28.81 -12.16
CA ASN A 180 10.26 -30.27 -12.16
C ASN A 180 10.00 -30.72 -13.58
N GLY A 181 11.07 -31.08 -14.27
CA GLY A 181 10.98 -31.67 -15.59
C GLY A 181 10.09 -32.90 -15.50
N ASN A 182 9.05 -32.90 -16.27
CA ASN A 182 8.37 -34.15 -16.62
C ASN A 182 9.31 -34.91 -17.54
N GLU A 183 9.85 -36.01 -17.08
CA GLU A 183 10.07 -37.18 -17.92
C GLU A 183 8.77 -37.92 -18.14
#